data_71541d16d82d9f1848d57d088c206557
#
_entry.id   71541d16d82d9f1848d57d088c206557
#
_cell.length_a   1.000
_cell.length_b   1.000
_cell.length_c   1.000
_cell.angle_alpha   90.00
_cell.angle_beta   90.00
_cell.angle_gamma   90.00
#
_symmetry.space_group_name_H-M   'P 1'
#
loop_
_entity.id
_entity.type
_entity.pdbx_description
1 polymer ?
#
loop_
_entity_poly.entity_id
_entity_poly.type
_entity_poly.pdbx_seq_one_letter_code
_entity_poly.pdbx_strand_id
1 'polypeptide(L)'
;PIYMKAESVVKALKMAIKDKRYIGNAVHHSDRGLQYCSAVYQNALQASQIQPSMTDGYDCYQNALAERVNGILKQEFLLHRCRTFAELKILVRESIAIYNDMRPHLSLNMATPNQVHTGAQ
;
A
#
# COMPACT_ATOMS: atom_id res chain seq x y z
N PRO A 1 -22.02 -1.05 9.56
CA PRO A 1 -21.18 -0.46 8.52
C PRO A 1 -19.71 -0.62 8.83
N ILE A 2 -18.97 -0.99 7.82
CA ILE A 2 -17.52 -1.09 7.96
C ILE A 2 -16.94 0.26 7.61
N TYR A 3 -16.40 0.93 8.60
CA TYR A 3 -15.64 2.14 8.37
C TYR A 3 -14.22 1.95 8.92
N MET A 4 -13.28 2.57 8.23
CA MET A 4 -11.87 2.40 8.55
C MET A 4 -11.50 3.33 9.69
N LYS A 5 -11.03 2.75 10.78
CA LYS A 5 -10.56 3.52 11.94
C LYS A 5 -9.10 3.91 11.77
N ALA A 6 -8.70 5.02 12.39
CA ALA A 6 -7.31 5.48 12.35
C ALA A 6 -6.34 4.41 12.84
N GLU A 7 -6.71 3.66 13.87
CA GLU A 7 -5.87 2.60 14.44
C GLU A 7 -5.58 1.49 13.42
N SER A 8 -6.55 1.16 12.57
CA SER A 8 -6.36 0.10 11.56
C SER A 8 -5.35 0.52 10.51
N VAL A 9 -5.43 1.77 10.03
CA VAL A 9 -4.46 2.25 9.02
C VAL A 9 -3.08 2.49 9.65
N VAL A 10 -3.01 2.87 10.92
CA VAL A 10 -1.73 2.97 11.63
C VAL A 10 -1.07 1.61 11.75
N LYS A 11 -1.85 0.55 12.02
CA LYS A 11 -1.32 -0.81 12.06
C LYS A 11 -0.73 -1.23 10.72
N ALA A 12 -1.42 -0.92 9.63
CA ALA A 12 -0.91 -1.20 8.28
C ALA A 12 0.38 -0.42 8.01
N LEU A 13 0.43 0.85 8.39
CA LEU A 13 1.62 1.67 8.25
C LEU A 13 2.81 1.08 9.01
N LYS A 14 2.59 0.63 10.25
CA LYS A 14 3.65 0.01 11.06
C LYS A 14 4.18 -1.27 10.43
N MET A 15 3.33 -2.05 9.79
CA MET A 15 3.76 -3.23 9.03
C MET A 15 4.68 -2.82 7.86
N ALA A 16 4.29 -1.79 7.13
CA ALA A 16 5.10 -1.28 6.02
C ALA A 16 6.44 -0.75 6.49
N ILE A 17 6.47 -0.03 7.61
CA ILE A 17 7.71 0.49 8.20
C ILE A 17 8.65 -0.64 8.58
N LYS A 18 8.11 -1.69 9.20
CA LYS A 18 8.89 -2.86 9.60
C LYS A 18 9.53 -3.55 8.41
N ASP A 19 8.82 -3.63 7.29
CA ASP A 19 9.28 -4.32 6.08
C ASP A 19 10.07 -3.41 5.14
N LYS A 20 10.20 -2.13 5.47
CA LYS A 20 10.90 -1.17 4.62
C LYS A 20 12.38 -1.51 4.54
N ARG A 21 12.86 -1.73 3.33
CA ARG A 21 14.28 -2.00 3.02
C ARG A 21 14.95 -0.83 2.29
N TYR A 22 14.14 0.11 1.80
CA TYR A 22 14.63 1.28 1.10
C TYR A 22 15.27 2.25 2.10
N ILE A 23 16.50 2.67 1.85
CA ILE A 23 17.25 3.52 2.77
C ILE A 23 17.07 5.02 2.48
N GLY A 24 16.42 5.36 1.38
CA GLY A 24 16.13 6.76 1.05
C GLY A 24 14.89 7.27 1.79
N ASN A 25 14.60 8.55 1.57
CA ASN A 25 13.41 9.17 2.13
C ASN A 25 12.16 8.58 1.47
N ALA A 26 11.21 8.16 2.28
CA ALA A 26 9.95 7.63 1.79
C ALA A 26 8.87 8.70 1.86
N VAL A 27 7.96 8.68 0.88
CA VAL A 27 6.78 9.54 0.84
C VAL A 27 5.56 8.63 0.91
N HIS A 28 4.63 8.93 1.82
CA HIS A 28 3.36 8.24 1.92
C HIS A 28 2.28 9.09 1.29
N HIS A 29 1.75 8.62 0.17
CA HIS A 29 0.67 9.31 -0.53
C HIS A 29 -0.67 8.68 -0.20
N SER A 30 -1.67 9.50 0.10
CA SER A 30 -3.03 9.05 0.39
C SER A 30 -4.04 10.07 -0.09
N ASP A 31 -5.32 9.68 -0.07
CA ASP A 31 -6.40 10.64 -0.17
C ASP A 31 -6.55 11.39 1.16
N ARG A 32 -7.56 12.26 1.26
CA ARG A 32 -7.84 13.05 2.47
C ARG A 32 -8.84 12.39 3.40
N GLY A 33 -8.91 11.07 3.41
CA GLY A 33 -9.75 10.34 4.36
C GLY A 33 -9.42 10.73 5.80
N LEU A 34 -10.43 10.77 6.66
CA LEU A 34 -10.27 11.20 8.05
C LEU A 34 -9.21 10.39 8.80
N GLN A 35 -9.10 9.12 8.50
CA GLN A 35 -8.12 8.24 9.12
C GLN A 35 -6.69 8.66 8.83
N TYR A 36 -6.42 9.19 7.63
CA TYR A 36 -5.09 9.65 7.24
C TYR A 36 -4.77 11.06 7.76
N CYS A 37 -5.80 11.86 8.02
CA CYS A 37 -5.65 13.21 8.57
C CYS A 37 -5.55 13.19 10.10
N SER A 38 -5.76 12.04 10.73
CA SER A 38 -5.75 11.94 12.20
C SER A 38 -4.36 12.22 12.78
N ALA A 39 -4.34 12.77 13.99
CA ALA A 39 -3.08 13.04 14.69
C ALA A 39 -2.28 11.76 14.91
N VAL A 40 -2.95 10.64 15.22
CA VAL A 40 -2.30 9.35 15.45
C VAL A 40 -1.53 8.92 14.20
N TYR A 41 -2.14 9.03 13.02
CA TYR A 41 -1.51 8.65 11.77
C TYR A 41 -0.36 9.59 11.40
N GLN A 42 -0.58 10.88 11.49
CA GLN A 42 0.43 11.88 11.16
C GLN A 42 1.64 11.78 12.11
N ASN A 43 1.41 11.53 13.39
CA ASN A 43 2.48 11.33 14.36
C ASN A 43 3.29 10.06 14.06
N ALA A 44 2.63 8.99 13.60
CA ALA A 44 3.33 7.75 13.21
C ALA A 44 4.22 7.97 11.99
N LEU A 45 3.77 8.74 11.00
CA LEU A 45 4.57 9.10 9.83
C LEU A 45 5.79 9.92 10.25
N GLN A 46 5.59 10.93 11.09
CA GLN A 46 6.66 11.81 11.54
C GLN A 46 7.71 11.03 12.35
N ALA A 47 7.28 10.14 13.24
CA ALA A 47 8.19 9.32 14.05
C ALA A 47 9.07 8.41 13.19
N SER A 48 8.58 8.01 12.02
CA SER A 48 9.32 7.14 11.09
C SER A 48 10.02 7.94 9.99
N GLN A 49 9.97 9.27 10.05
CA GLN A 49 10.60 10.16 9.05
C GLN A 49 10.05 9.92 7.64
N ILE A 50 8.76 9.61 7.55
CA ILE A 50 8.05 9.45 6.29
C ILE A 50 7.28 10.74 6.02
N GLN A 51 7.50 11.32 4.85
CA GLN A 51 6.83 12.55 4.46
C GLN A 51 5.42 12.24 3.96
N PRO A 52 4.38 12.88 4.53
CA PRO A 52 3.03 12.72 4.01
C PRO A 52 2.83 13.51 2.72
N SER A 53 2.01 12.94 1.83
CA SER A 53 1.53 13.60 0.63
C SER A 53 0.07 13.21 0.46
N MET A 54 -0.78 14.17 0.16
CA MET A 54 -2.21 13.91 0.02
C MET A 54 -2.74 14.42 -1.30
N THR A 55 -3.79 13.76 -1.82
CA THR A 55 -4.47 14.22 -3.02
C THR A 55 -5.02 15.63 -2.80
N ASP A 56 -5.04 16.39 -3.88
CA ASP A 56 -5.49 17.78 -3.87
C ASP A 56 -6.98 17.82 -4.19
N GLY A 57 -7.81 17.95 -3.15
CA GLY A 57 -9.24 18.08 -3.33
C GLY A 57 -9.89 16.91 -4.06
N TYR A 58 -10.48 17.20 -5.21
CA TYR A 58 -11.26 16.23 -5.99
C TYR A 58 -10.47 15.58 -7.13
N ASP A 59 -9.17 15.73 -7.19
CA ASP A 59 -8.37 15.17 -8.27
C ASP A 59 -8.15 13.67 -8.04
N CYS A 60 -9.01 12.84 -8.63
CA CYS A 60 -8.94 11.40 -8.52
C CYS A 60 -7.72 10.79 -9.21
N TYR A 61 -7.09 11.50 -10.15
CA TYR A 61 -5.91 10.99 -10.84
C TYR A 61 -4.68 10.92 -9.93
N GLN A 62 -4.65 11.73 -8.88
CA GLN A 62 -3.53 11.72 -7.94
C GLN A 62 -3.46 10.43 -7.09
N ASN A 63 -4.52 9.64 -7.09
CA ASN A 63 -4.54 8.36 -6.37
C ASN A 63 -4.64 7.15 -7.32
N ALA A 64 -4.35 7.35 -8.60
CA ALA A 64 -4.52 6.33 -9.63
C ALA A 64 -3.64 5.10 -9.39
N LEU A 65 -2.44 5.27 -8.84
CA LEU A 65 -1.54 4.15 -8.59
C LEU A 65 -2.13 3.18 -7.55
N ALA A 66 -2.65 3.71 -6.45
CA ALA A 66 -3.28 2.87 -5.42
C ALA A 66 -4.51 2.14 -5.98
N GLU A 67 -5.32 2.83 -6.78
CA GLU A 67 -6.47 2.22 -7.45
C GLU A 67 -6.04 1.12 -8.40
N ARG A 68 -4.96 1.32 -9.13
CA ARG A 68 -4.41 0.32 -10.05
C ARG A 68 -3.97 -0.93 -9.31
N VAL A 69 -3.24 -0.79 -8.21
CA VAL A 69 -2.79 -1.92 -7.39
C VAL A 69 -3.99 -2.70 -6.86
N ASN A 70 -4.99 -2.00 -6.33
CA ASN A 70 -6.21 -2.63 -5.83
C ASN A 70 -6.95 -3.38 -6.94
N GLY A 71 -7.02 -2.81 -8.14
CA GLY A 71 -7.63 -3.47 -9.29
C GLY A 71 -6.89 -4.74 -9.68
N ILE A 72 -5.57 -4.71 -9.69
CA ILE A 72 -4.75 -5.89 -10.01
C ILE A 72 -5.00 -7.01 -8.98
N LEU A 73 -4.99 -6.68 -7.69
CA LEU A 73 -5.24 -7.68 -6.65
C LEU A 73 -6.61 -8.31 -6.78
N LYS A 74 -7.63 -7.51 -7.10
CA LYS A 74 -8.99 -8.03 -7.27
C LYS A 74 -9.16 -8.85 -8.54
N GLN A 75 -8.58 -8.39 -9.66
CA GLN A 75 -8.82 -8.98 -10.98
C GLN A 75 -7.87 -10.13 -11.29
N GLU A 76 -6.58 -9.95 -11.08
CA GLU A 76 -5.59 -10.98 -11.40
C GLU A 76 -5.53 -12.06 -10.32
N PHE A 77 -5.61 -11.69 -9.05
CA PHE A 77 -5.47 -12.63 -7.94
C PHE A 77 -6.81 -13.10 -7.37
N LEU A 78 -7.93 -12.60 -7.91
CA LEU A 78 -9.28 -13.11 -7.62
C LEU A 78 -9.65 -13.06 -6.14
N LEU A 79 -9.23 -12.01 -5.43
CA LEU A 79 -9.51 -11.88 -3.99
C LEU A 79 -11.00 -11.87 -3.67
N HIS A 80 -11.83 -11.41 -4.62
CA HIS A 80 -13.27 -11.35 -4.45
C HIS A 80 -13.95 -12.73 -4.43
N ARG A 81 -13.23 -13.81 -4.76
CA ARG A 81 -13.78 -15.17 -4.79
C ARG A 81 -13.60 -15.93 -3.48
N CYS A 82 -12.98 -15.32 -2.49
CA CYS A 82 -12.81 -15.96 -1.19
C CYS A 82 -14.14 -16.06 -0.45
N ARG A 83 -14.38 -17.20 0.18
CA ARG A 83 -15.63 -17.48 0.92
C ARG A 83 -15.51 -17.16 2.40
N THR A 84 -14.31 -17.27 2.95
CA THR A 84 -14.07 -17.03 4.37
C THR A 84 -12.97 -15.99 4.56
N PHE A 85 -12.95 -15.37 5.73
CA PHE A 85 -11.89 -14.44 6.08
C PHE A 85 -10.52 -15.13 6.14
N ALA A 86 -10.49 -16.37 6.60
CA ALA A 86 -9.24 -17.14 6.67
C ALA A 86 -8.65 -17.39 5.28
N GLU A 87 -9.49 -17.75 4.29
CA GLU A 87 -9.06 -17.91 2.91
C GLU A 87 -8.54 -16.59 2.34
N LEU A 88 -9.26 -15.50 2.58
CA LEU A 88 -8.88 -14.18 2.11
C LEU A 88 -7.51 -13.78 2.66
N LYS A 89 -7.27 -13.99 3.94
CA LYS A 89 -6.02 -13.64 4.60
C LYS A 89 -4.83 -14.37 3.98
N ILE A 90 -4.99 -15.67 3.71
CA ILE A 90 -3.94 -16.47 3.06
C ILE A 90 -3.71 -15.99 1.63
N LEU A 91 -4.78 -15.80 0.86
CA LEU A 91 -4.66 -15.39 -0.54
C LEU A 91 -4.07 -14.00 -0.68
N VAL A 92 -4.44 -13.07 0.19
CA VAL A 92 -3.84 -11.73 0.20
C VAL A 92 -2.34 -11.81 0.45
N ARG A 93 -1.91 -12.60 1.44
CA ARG A 93 -0.49 -12.77 1.75
C ARG A 93 0.29 -13.33 0.56
N GLU A 94 -0.22 -14.39 -0.06
CA GLU A 94 0.41 -15.01 -1.23
C GLU A 94 0.43 -14.06 -2.43
N SER A 95 -0.68 -13.35 -2.65
CA SER A 95 -0.80 -12.41 -3.77
C SER A 95 0.19 -11.25 -3.64
N ILE A 96 0.36 -10.72 -2.43
CA ILE A 96 1.31 -9.65 -2.19
C ILE A 96 2.74 -10.12 -2.43
N ALA A 97 3.09 -11.33 -1.99
CA ALA A 97 4.40 -11.91 -2.24
C ALA A 97 4.67 -12.07 -3.74
N ILE A 98 3.71 -12.60 -4.49
CA ILE A 98 3.85 -12.74 -5.95
C ILE A 98 3.95 -11.37 -6.62
N TYR A 99 3.09 -10.44 -6.23
CA TYR A 99 3.10 -9.08 -6.79
C TYR A 99 4.48 -8.42 -6.60
N ASN A 100 5.01 -8.49 -5.41
CA ASN A 100 6.26 -7.80 -5.07
C ASN A 100 7.50 -8.49 -5.63
N ASP A 101 7.52 -9.81 -5.67
CA ASP A 101 8.73 -10.57 -6.00
C ASP A 101 8.75 -11.09 -7.44
N MET A 102 7.60 -11.26 -8.07
CA MET A 102 7.52 -11.96 -9.35
C MET A 102 6.83 -11.18 -10.46
N ARG A 103 5.99 -10.19 -10.13
CA ARG A 103 5.22 -9.48 -11.14
C ARG A 103 6.03 -8.34 -11.75
N PRO A 104 6.41 -8.43 -13.04
CA PRO A 104 7.11 -7.31 -13.69
C PRO A 104 6.15 -6.18 -14.01
N HIS A 105 6.66 -4.96 -14.03
CA HIS A 105 5.90 -3.76 -14.37
C HIS A 105 6.58 -2.99 -15.49
N LEU A 106 5.81 -2.63 -16.52
CA LEU A 106 6.33 -1.86 -17.63
C LEU A 106 6.90 -0.53 -17.16
N SER A 107 6.22 0.15 -16.25
CA SER A 107 6.67 1.43 -15.69
C SER A 107 7.96 1.33 -14.88
N LEU A 108 8.36 0.13 -14.49
CA LEU A 108 9.61 -0.16 -13.78
C LEU A 108 10.63 -0.85 -14.68
N ASN A 109 10.54 -0.66 -16.00
CA ASN A 109 11.40 -1.33 -16.98
C ASN A 109 11.38 -2.84 -16.82
N MET A 110 10.20 -3.41 -16.60
CA MET A 110 9.93 -4.84 -16.39
C MET A 110 10.53 -5.42 -15.10
N ALA A 111 11.02 -4.56 -14.20
CA ALA A 111 11.43 -5.01 -12.88
C ALA A 111 10.22 -5.26 -11.97
N THR A 112 10.41 -6.04 -10.92
CA THR A 112 9.39 -6.23 -9.89
C THR A 112 9.47 -5.12 -8.85
N PRO A 113 8.38 -4.87 -8.09
CA PRO A 113 8.43 -3.87 -7.02
C PRO A 113 9.57 -4.10 -6.02
N ASN A 114 9.82 -5.34 -5.61
CA ASN A 114 10.89 -5.64 -4.67
C ASN A 114 12.29 -5.38 -5.24
N GLN A 115 12.50 -5.64 -6.52
CA GLN A 115 13.78 -5.31 -7.15
C GLN A 115 14.08 -3.82 -7.07
N VAL A 116 13.07 -2.98 -7.32
CA VAL A 116 13.22 -1.53 -7.21
C VAL A 116 13.37 -1.12 -5.76
N HIS A 117 12.55 -1.68 -4.86
CA HIS A 117 12.55 -1.33 -3.44
C HIS A 117 13.90 -1.63 -2.77
N THR A 118 14.49 -2.76 -3.08
CA THR A 118 15.78 -3.16 -2.49
C THR A 118 16.98 -2.63 -3.26
N GLY A 119 16.78 -2.01 -4.41
CA GLY A 119 17.86 -1.57 -5.27
C GLY A 119 18.52 -2.68 -6.06
N ALA A 120 17.98 -3.89 -6.01
CA ALA A 120 18.50 -5.03 -6.75
C ALA A 120 17.95 -5.01 -8.18
N GLN A 121 18.75 -4.60 -9.12
CA GLN A 121 18.38 -4.57 -10.54
C GLN A 121 19.21 -5.54 -11.34
#